data_50e2936e7a3b2058764fb3d4fee5e7e1
#
_entry.id   50e2936e7a3b2058764fb3d4fee5e7e1
#
_cell.length_a   1.000
_cell.length_b   1.000
_cell.length_c   1.000
_cell.angle_alpha   90.00
_cell.angle_beta   90.00
_cell.angle_gamma   90.00
#
_symmetry.space_group_name_H-M   'P 1'
#
loop_
_entity.id
_entity.type
_entity.pdbx_description
1 polymer ?
#
loop_
_entity_poly.entity_id
_entity_poly.type
_entity_poly.pdbx_seq_one_letter_code
_entity_poly.pdbx_strand_id
1 'polypeptide(L)'
;MKALFFLRHYNDIDHITPIIFKWIETGHVCDVVLIGHRNIRNDYRIEFLRKLTGVRLAHIRDVLTPPGFLLWRLQTLLLSPGMKRSFLKSMVRKVIEIYGTENRQRVWRNTTGKLLERSFAASDKGVVAFDWVTRNSPVCFEWVETVVVMAHGMGLNVVSLPHGDSPHANHLIRRGEWKLQPDSMYSAGCLFDKVVVPNELCAVRFRPFMHEKSIAVLGSPRFCTEWLDKLVKLQPPSPLVRSPSRLKLVIFLRKSDFTTFWEEVGEVVQMIAAFPSVEIIIKPHTRGGWRQPLTRNAAILRLPNVSIVADDIHSAQLMNWADVVMDLATSVVFEAVTAGKPVLAADYLHAGRSVVAEYMPETELRCRDDVYKRIDELITTGCGSFYDERHRQRFLKEIIHGGGDEDVLLRYVALLEASCQPHEVRQ
;
A
#
# COMPACT_ATOMS: atom_id res chain seq x y z
N MET A 1 -16.64 14.01 -15.85
CA MET A 1 -15.18 14.21 -16.05
C MET A 1 -14.51 12.85 -16.26
N LYS A 2 -13.28 12.82 -16.74
CA LYS A 2 -12.57 11.57 -17.03
C LYS A 2 -11.20 11.51 -16.35
N ALA A 3 -10.84 10.33 -15.80
CA ALA A 3 -9.54 10.10 -15.19
C ALA A 3 -8.83 8.92 -15.86
N LEU A 4 -7.49 8.98 -15.90
CA LEU A 4 -6.64 7.88 -16.33
C LEU A 4 -5.78 7.44 -15.14
N PHE A 5 -6.05 6.25 -14.60
CA PHE A 5 -5.33 5.69 -13.46
C PHE A 5 -4.32 4.61 -13.89
N PHE A 6 -3.15 4.61 -13.24
CA PHE A 6 -2.13 3.59 -13.41
C PHE A 6 -1.95 2.79 -12.12
N LEU A 7 -2.06 1.44 -12.19
CA LEU A 7 -1.90 0.54 -11.06
C LEU A 7 -0.74 -0.43 -11.30
N ARG A 8 0.24 -0.52 -10.37
CA ARG A 8 1.44 -1.35 -10.46
C ARG A 8 1.42 -2.59 -9.57
N HIS A 9 1.03 -2.41 -8.32
CA HIS A 9 1.18 -3.38 -7.24
C HIS A 9 -0.08 -3.54 -6.43
N TYR A 10 -0.09 -4.53 -5.55
CA TYR A 10 -1.18 -4.74 -4.60
C TYR A 10 -1.43 -3.51 -3.71
N ASN A 11 -0.37 -2.78 -3.31
CA ASN A 11 -0.53 -1.56 -2.53
C ASN A 11 -1.32 -0.48 -3.28
N ASP A 12 -1.04 -0.28 -4.58
CA ASP A 12 -1.78 0.68 -5.40
C ASP A 12 -3.24 0.27 -5.51
N ILE A 13 -3.49 -1.04 -5.69
CA ILE A 13 -4.85 -1.59 -5.72
C ILE A 13 -5.54 -1.33 -4.39
N ASP A 14 -4.86 -1.51 -3.26
CA ASP A 14 -5.41 -1.24 -1.93
C ASP A 14 -5.82 0.23 -1.75
N HIS A 15 -5.00 1.17 -2.23
CA HIS A 15 -5.18 2.60 -1.96
C HIS A 15 -5.95 3.34 -3.06
N ILE A 16 -5.86 2.90 -4.31
CA ILE A 16 -6.45 3.63 -5.45
C ILE A 16 -7.81 3.03 -5.87
N THR A 17 -8.06 1.73 -5.65
CA THR A 17 -9.37 1.15 -5.95
C THR A 17 -10.53 1.86 -5.25
N PRO A 18 -10.45 2.19 -3.93
CA PRO A 18 -11.50 2.96 -3.27
C PRO A 18 -11.74 4.33 -3.91
N ILE A 19 -10.67 5.00 -4.36
CA ILE A 19 -10.78 6.30 -5.05
C ILE A 19 -11.50 6.14 -6.39
N ILE A 20 -11.12 5.12 -7.18
CA ILE A 20 -11.79 4.80 -8.45
C ILE A 20 -13.26 4.47 -8.22
N PHE A 21 -13.56 3.65 -7.21
CA PHE A 21 -14.93 3.31 -6.85
C PHE A 21 -15.76 4.57 -6.58
N LYS A 22 -15.27 5.47 -5.73
CA LYS A 22 -15.98 6.72 -5.40
C LYS A 22 -16.10 7.65 -6.60
N TRP A 23 -15.06 7.75 -7.43
CA TRP A 23 -15.06 8.52 -8.68
C TRP A 23 -16.18 8.07 -9.63
N ILE A 24 -16.40 6.77 -9.77
CA ILE A 24 -17.50 6.20 -10.58
C ILE A 24 -18.86 6.43 -9.91
N GLU A 25 -18.94 6.26 -8.59
CA GLU A 25 -20.18 6.46 -7.82
C GLU A 25 -20.70 7.91 -7.93
N THR A 26 -19.80 8.88 -8.07
CA THR A 26 -20.14 10.31 -8.29
C THR A 26 -20.44 10.65 -9.76
N GLY A 27 -20.59 9.63 -10.64
CA GLY A 27 -21.04 9.80 -12.01
C GLY A 27 -19.93 10.12 -13.02
N HIS A 28 -18.67 9.91 -12.67
CA HIS A 28 -17.53 10.10 -13.55
C HIS A 28 -17.15 8.81 -14.27
N VAL A 29 -16.22 8.90 -15.21
CA VAL A 29 -15.69 7.74 -15.95
C VAL A 29 -14.18 7.67 -15.86
N CYS A 30 -13.60 6.49 -16.03
CA CYS A 30 -12.15 6.37 -16.04
C CYS A 30 -11.62 5.23 -16.91
N ASP A 31 -10.37 5.41 -17.32
CA ASP A 31 -9.53 4.35 -17.84
C ASP A 31 -8.56 3.91 -16.72
N VAL A 32 -8.40 2.60 -16.55
CA VAL A 32 -7.46 2.00 -15.60
C VAL A 32 -6.47 1.15 -16.37
N VAL A 33 -5.18 1.48 -16.27
CA VAL A 33 -4.09 0.75 -16.93
C VAL A 33 -3.27 -0.02 -15.90
N LEU A 34 -3.29 -1.34 -16.00
CA LEU A 34 -2.48 -2.21 -15.15
C LEU A 34 -1.06 -2.26 -15.71
N ILE A 35 -0.12 -1.62 -15.02
CA ILE A 35 1.29 -1.51 -15.43
C ILE A 35 2.23 -2.43 -14.63
N GLY A 36 1.69 -3.22 -13.72
CA GLY A 36 2.42 -4.12 -12.84
C GLY A 36 2.54 -5.55 -13.32
N HIS A 37 2.89 -6.43 -12.41
CA HIS A 37 3.08 -7.86 -12.66
C HIS A 37 1.74 -8.53 -13.03
N ARG A 38 1.79 -9.62 -13.83
CA ARG A 38 0.59 -10.33 -14.31
C ARG A 38 -0.34 -10.82 -13.20
N ASN A 39 0.21 -11.13 -12.02
CA ASN A 39 -0.56 -11.69 -10.90
C ASN A 39 -1.64 -10.75 -10.36
N ILE A 40 -1.49 -9.43 -10.53
CA ILE A 40 -2.52 -8.46 -10.09
C ILE A 40 -3.83 -8.57 -10.86
N ARG A 41 -3.84 -9.22 -12.01
CA ARG A 41 -5.04 -9.35 -12.86
C ARG A 41 -6.15 -10.18 -12.22
N ASN A 42 -5.78 -11.14 -11.38
CA ASN A 42 -6.71 -12.06 -10.72
C ASN A 42 -7.10 -11.58 -9.31
N ASP A 43 -6.72 -10.36 -8.96
CA ASP A 43 -7.13 -9.76 -7.70
C ASP A 43 -8.63 -9.45 -7.72
N TYR A 44 -9.36 -9.81 -6.67
CA TYR A 44 -10.82 -9.63 -6.58
C TYR A 44 -11.24 -8.16 -6.69
N ARG A 45 -10.38 -7.20 -6.32
CA ARG A 45 -10.62 -5.76 -6.46
C ARG A 45 -10.49 -5.32 -7.92
N ILE A 46 -9.59 -5.93 -8.70
CA ILE A 46 -9.50 -5.71 -10.15
C ILE A 46 -10.72 -6.30 -10.85
N GLU A 47 -11.19 -7.48 -10.43
CA GLU A 47 -12.46 -8.04 -10.91
C GLU A 47 -13.65 -7.15 -10.58
N PHE A 48 -13.66 -6.56 -9.39
CA PHE A 48 -14.65 -5.57 -9.00
C PHE A 48 -14.62 -4.35 -9.93
N LEU A 49 -13.45 -3.74 -10.16
CA LEU A 49 -13.31 -2.59 -11.07
C LEU A 49 -13.78 -2.93 -12.49
N ARG A 50 -13.52 -4.15 -12.97
CA ARG A 50 -13.94 -4.59 -14.32
C ARG A 50 -15.47 -4.64 -14.48
N LYS A 51 -16.19 -4.85 -13.39
CA LYS A 51 -17.67 -4.90 -13.36
C LYS A 51 -18.33 -3.54 -13.22
N LEU A 52 -17.59 -2.49 -12.89
CA LEU A 52 -18.14 -1.15 -12.74
C LEU A 52 -18.42 -0.53 -14.10
N THR A 53 -19.66 -0.10 -14.33
CA THR A 53 -20.02 0.72 -15.49
C THR A 53 -19.26 2.05 -15.41
N GLY A 54 -18.61 2.46 -16.51
CA GLY A 54 -17.78 3.67 -16.55
C GLY A 54 -16.28 3.42 -16.34
N VAL A 55 -15.86 2.20 -15.98
CA VAL A 55 -14.45 1.81 -15.93
C VAL A 55 -14.05 1.05 -17.19
N ARG A 56 -13.03 1.54 -17.89
CA ARG A 56 -12.36 0.82 -18.96
C ARG A 56 -11.01 0.33 -18.49
N LEU A 57 -10.89 -0.97 -18.24
CA LEU A 57 -9.67 -1.59 -17.72
C LEU A 57 -8.84 -2.18 -18.86
N ALA A 58 -7.56 -1.83 -18.93
CA ALA A 58 -6.59 -2.32 -19.90
C ALA A 58 -5.29 -2.76 -19.21
N HIS A 59 -4.54 -3.63 -19.88
CA HIS A 59 -3.19 -3.95 -19.42
C HIS A 59 -2.17 -3.16 -20.26
N ILE A 60 -1.01 -2.84 -19.66
CA ILE A 60 0.06 -2.10 -20.35
C ILE A 60 0.44 -2.72 -21.70
N ARG A 61 0.38 -4.03 -21.84
CA ARG A 61 0.63 -4.74 -23.10
C ARG A 61 -0.34 -4.32 -24.22
N ASP A 62 -1.58 -4.04 -23.84
CA ASP A 62 -2.65 -3.74 -24.82
C ASP A 62 -2.68 -2.25 -25.19
N VAL A 63 -1.89 -1.46 -24.46
CA VAL A 63 -1.77 0.00 -24.59
C VAL A 63 -0.50 0.38 -25.35
N LEU A 64 0.62 -0.30 -25.05
CA LEU A 64 1.91 -0.02 -25.68
C LEU A 64 1.97 -0.54 -27.12
N THR A 65 2.63 0.23 -27.98
CA THR A 65 3.04 -0.27 -29.31
C THR A 65 4.01 -1.45 -29.15
N PRO A 66 4.13 -2.37 -30.15
CA PRO A 66 5.06 -3.49 -30.03
C PRO A 66 6.49 -3.11 -29.64
N PRO A 67 7.13 -2.08 -30.25
CA PRO A 67 8.46 -1.64 -29.82
C PRO A 67 8.45 -1.02 -28.41
N GLY A 68 7.39 -0.30 -28.04
CA GLY A 68 7.22 0.24 -26.69
C GLY A 68 7.09 -0.88 -25.64
N PHE A 69 6.37 -1.93 -25.95
CA PHE A 69 6.24 -3.08 -25.05
C PHE A 69 7.55 -3.85 -24.89
N LEU A 70 8.32 -4.01 -25.96
CA LEU A 70 9.65 -4.63 -25.89
C LEU A 70 10.58 -3.79 -24.99
N LEU A 71 10.64 -2.49 -25.22
CA LEU A 71 11.45 -1.56 -24.43
C LEU A 71 11.01 -1.57 -22.95
N TRP A 72 9.70 -1.55 -22.67
CA TRP A 72 9.14 -1.69 -21.34
C TRP A 72 9.64 -2.97 -20.65
N ARG A 73 9.58 -4.10 -21.32
CA ARG A 73 10.06 -5.38 -20.76
C ARG A 73 11.53 -5.37 -20.47
N LEU A 74 12.36 -4.83 -21.35
CA LEU A 74 13.81 -4.74 -21.16
C LEU A 74 14.15 -3.86 -19.93
N GLN A 75 13.51 -2.71 -19.80
CA GLN A 75 13.74 -1.81 -18.66
C GLN A 75 13.21 -2.39 -17.35
N THR A 76 12.02 -3.00 -17.34
CA THR A 76 11.49 -3.64 -16.13
C THR A 76 12.31 -4.86 -15.69
N LEU A 77 12.93 -5.58 -16.62
CA LEU A 77 13.89 -6.64 -16.30
C LEU A 77 15.10 -6.13 -15.54
N LEU A 78 15.63 -4.96 -15.88
CA LEU A 78 16.76 -4.35 -15.16
C LEU A 78 16.40 -3.99 -13.71
N LEU A 79 15.13 -3.62 -13.48
CA LEU A 79 14.62 -3.23 -12.18
C LEU A 79 14.20 -4.43 -11.30
N SER A 80 14.11 -5.62 -11.89
CA SER A 80 13.68 -6.82 -11.16
C SER A 80 14.74 -7.28 -10.14
N PRO A 81 14.39 -7.36 -8.83
CA PRO A 81 15.34 -7.80 -7.80
C PRO A 81 15.74 -9.27 -7.92
N GLY A 82 14.91 -10.10 -8.59
CA GLY A 82 15.12 -11.54 -8.72
C GLY A 82 16.20 -11.98 -9.71
N MET A 83 16.69 -11.07 -10.57
CA MET A 83 17.68 -11.40 -11.58
C MET A 83 19.11 -11.31 -11.00
N LYS A 84 19.55 -12.36 -10.33
CA LYS A 84 20.92 -12.47 -9.78
C LYS A 84 22.03 -12.58 -10.83
N ARG A 85 21.72 -12.84 -12.12
CA ARG A 85 22.69 -12.97 -13.21
C ARG A 85 23.14 -11.60 -13.71
N SER A 86 24.26 -11.14 -13.18
CA SER A 86 24.90 -9.85 -13.55
C SER A 86 25.15 -9.74 -15.06
N PHE A 87 25.50 -10.84 -15.72
CA PHE A 87 25.78 -10.90 -17.17
C PHE A 87 24.53 -10.53 -18.00
N LEU A 88 23.35 -11.11 -17.69
CA LEU A 88 22.13 -10.81 -18.44
C LEU A 88 21.69 -9.35 -18.24
N LYS A 89 21.82 -8.82 -17.03
CA LYS A 89 21.56 -7.39 -16.78
C LYS A 89 22.52 -6.50 -17.57
N SER A 90 23.80 -6.86 -17.65
CA SER A 90 24.78 -6.12 -18.43
C SER A 90 24.44 -6.14 -19.93
N MET A 91 24.07 -7.30 -20.48
CA MET A 91 23.61 -7.39 -21.87
C MET A 91 22.39 -6.51 -22.14
N VAL A 92 21.36 -6.63 -21.29
CA VAL A 92 20.13 -5.81 -21.45
C VAL A 92 20.47 -4.32 -21.38
N ARG A 93 21.34 -3.91 -20.46
CA ARG A 93 21.81 -2.51 -20.36
C ARG A 93 22.48 -2.06 -21.66
N LYS A 94 23.42 -2.86 -22.19
CA LYS A 94 24.08 -2.54 -23.48
C LYS A 94 23.07 -2.43 -24.63
N VAL A 95 22.10 -3.33 -24.72
CA VAL A 95 21.05 -3.24 -25.75
C VAL A 95 20.26 -1.93 -25.65
N ILE A 96 19.88 -1.52 -24.44
CA ILE A 96 19.17 -0.26 -24.20
C ILE A 96 20.05 0.95 -24.53
N GLU A 97 21.35 0.90 -24.19
CA GLU A 97 22.33 1.95 -24.52
C GLU A 97 22.53 2.08 -26.05
N ILE A 98 22.71 0.96 -26.75
CA ILE A 98 22.86 0.93 -28.23
C ILE A 98 21.60 1.48 -28.92
N TYR A 99 20.41 1.18 -28.37
CA TYR A 99 19.16 1.69 -28.94
C TYR A 99 19.08 3.23 -28.90
N GLY A 100 19.83 3.86 -27.98
CA GLY A 100 20.00 5.29 -27.87
C GLY A 100 18.82 6.02 -27.20
N THR A 101 19.12 7.13 -26.58
CA THR A 101 18.12 7.90 -25.82
C THR A 101 17.05 8.51 -26.71
N GLU A 102 17.41 9.05 -27.88
CA GLU A 102 16.45 9.66 -28.82
C GLU A 102 15.42 8.67 -29.35
N ASN A 103 15.90 7.46 -29.71
CA ASN A 103 14.99 6.41 -30.19
C ASN A 103 14.02 5.96 -29.07
N ARG A 104 14.52 5.81 -27.84
CA ARG A 104 13.67 5.50 -26.68
C ARG A 104 12.62 6.59 -26.46
N GLN A 105 13.01 7.84 -26.46
CA GLN A 105 12.09 8.96 -26.30
C GLN A 105 11.04 9.02 -27.41
N ARG A 106 11.44 8.75 -28.68
CA ARG A 106 10.51 8.67 -29.81
C ARG A 106 9.47 7.58 -29.61
N VAL A 107 9.90 6.38 -29.16
CA VAL A 107 9.00 5.26 -28.86
C VAL A 107 8.03 5.63 -27.74
N TRP A 108 8.54 6.25 -26.66
CA TRP A 108 7.71 6.65 -25.54
C TRP A 108 6.70 7.73 -25.92
N ARG A 109 7.12 8.76 -26.64
CA ARG A 109 6.20 9.81 -27.13
C ARG A 109 5.09 9.25 -28.00
N ASN A 110 5.44 8.41 -28.99
CA ASN A 110 4.45 7.81 -29.88
C ASN A 110 3.44 6.92 -29.12
N THR A 111 3.95 6.12 -28.18
CA THR A 111 3.09 5.24 -27.38
C THR A 111 2.19 6.04 -26.44
N THR A 112 2.75 7.02 -25.76
CA THR A 112 2.02 7.87 -24.80
C THR A 112 0.98 8.74 -25.52
N GLY A 113 1.31 9.30 -26.69
CA GLY A 113 0.36 10.06 -27.50
C GLY A 113 -0.90 9.25 -27.80
N LYS A 114 -0.73 8.04 -28.35
CA LYS A 114 -1.86 7.14 -28.61
C LYS A 114 -2.68 6.77 -27.38
N LEU A 115 -2.02 6.61 -26.22
CA LEU A 115 -2.71 6.35 -24.97
C LEU A 115 -3.56 7.54 -24.52
N LEU A 116 -2.96 8.74 -24.48
CA LEU A 116 -3.64 9.95 -24.04
C LEU A 116 -4.77 10.34 -25.01
N GLU A 117 -4.53 10.27 -26.33
CA GLU A 117 -5.57 10.51 -27.36
C GLU A 117 -6.74 9.52 -27.22
N ARG A 118 -6.46 8.23 -26.95
CA ARG A 118 -7.49 7.23 -26.70
C ARG A 118 -8.25 7.47 -25.41
N SER A 119 -7.57 7.97 -24.39
CA SER A 119 -8.16 8.19 -23.07
C SER A 119 -8.90 9.51 -22.99
N PHE A 120 -8.44 10.55 -23.68
CA PHE A 120 -9.02 11.89 -23.65
C PHE A 120 -9.30 12.37 -25.07
N ALA A 121 -10.56 12.66 -25.36
CA ALA A 121 -10.90 13.38 -26.57
C ALA A 121 -10.47 14.87 -26.43
N ALA A 122 -10.30 15.58 -27.54
CA ALA A 122 -9.79 16.96 -27.55
C ALA A 122 -10.61 17.97 -26.71
N SER A 123 -11.84 17.63 -26.35
CA SER A 123 -12.75 18.47 -25.53
C SER A 123 -12.90 17.98 -24.08
N ASP A 124 -12.28 16.85 -23.73
CA ASP A 124 -12.51 16.24 -22.42
C ASP A 124 -11.63 16.92 -21.34
N LYS A 125 -12.28 17.40 -20.28
CA LYS A 125 -11.60 17.75 -19.05
C LYS A 125 -11.19 16.48 -18.35
N GLY A 126 -9.90 16.34 -18.01
CA GLY A 126 -9.40 15.11 -17.45
C GLY A 126 -8.19 15.27 -16.56
N VAL A 127 -7.87 14.20 -15.86
CA VAL A 127 -6.72 14.09 -14.97
C VAL A 127 -6.01 12.74 -15.16
N VAL A 128 -4.70 12.76 -15.07
CA VAL A 128 -3.86 11.56 -15.07
C VAL A 128 -3.41 11.28 -13.65
N ALA A 129 -3.52 10.04 -13.18
CA ALA A 129 -3.20 9.66 -11.81
C ALA A 129 -2.28 8.44 -11.75
N PHE A 130 -1.15 8.61 -11.08
CA PHE A 130 -0.21 7.55 -10.71
C PHE A 130 -0.28 7.29 -9.20
N ASP A 131 0.26 6.15 -8.76
CA ASP A 131 0.66 5.99 -7.36
C ASP A 131 1.93 6.81 -7.04
N TRP A 132 2.41 6.73 -5.79
CA TRP A 132 3.68 7.34 -5.43
C TRP A 132 4.83 6.71 -6.22
N VAL A 133 5.12 7.27 -7.37
CA VAL A 133 6.32 6.92 -8.11
C VAL A 133 7.52 7.54 -7.41
N THR A 134 8.45 6.70 -6.97
CA THR A 134 9.73 7.11 -6.41
C THR A 134 10.84 6.76 -7.38
N ARG A 135 12.03 7.35 -7.21
CA ARG A 135 13.18 7.04 -8.07
C ARG A 135 13.60 5.57 -8.02
N ASN A 136 13.25 4.87 -6.94
CA ASN A 136 13.51 3.45 -6.75
C ASN A 136 12.32 2.56 -7.12
N SER A 137 11.25 3.12 -7.65
CA SER A 137 10.08 2.35 -8.08
C SER A 137 10.43 1.40 -9.22
N PRO A 138 9.96 0.16 -9.20
CA PRO A 138 10.16 -0.81 -10.28
C PRO A 138 9.23 -0.48 -11.46
N VAL A 139 9.38 0.70 -12.02
CA VAL A 139 8.65 1.22 -13.17
C VAL A 139 9.63 1.85 -14.15
N CYS A 140 9.28 1.88 -15.42
CA CYS A 140 10.05 2.60 -16.42
C CYS A 140 9.89 4.12 -16.19
N PHE A 141 10.83 4.73 -15.49
CA PHE A 141 10.75 6.12 -15.10
C PHE A 141 10.75 7.08 -16.32
N GLU A 142 11.54 6.78 -17.36
CA GLU A 142 11.53 7.54 -18.63
C GLU A 142 10.13 7.61 -19.26
N TRP A 143 9.36 6.53 -19.15
CA TRP A 143 8.00 6.51 -19.66
C TRP A 143 7.06 7.34 -18.78
N VAL A 144 7.18 7.26 -17.45
CA VAL A 144 6.38 8.08 -16.53
C VAL A 144 6.63 9.56 -16.80
N GLU A 145 7.90 9.99 -16.92
CA GLU A 145 8.26 11.36 -17.28
C GLU A 145 7.63 11.78 -18.62
N THR A 146 7.67 10.89 -19.61
CA THR A 146 7.06 11.15 -20.92
C THR A 146 5.54 11.31 -20.81
N VAL A 147 4.86 10.49 -20.00
CA VAL A 147 3.41 10.62 -19.76
C VAL A 147 3.10 11.96 -19.14
N VAL A 148 3.85 12.37 -18.12
CA VAL A 148 3.65 13.66 -17.43
C VAL A 148 3.82 14.84 -18.41
N VAL A 149 4.95 14.87 -19.13
CA VAL A 149 5.25 15.97 -20.08
C VAL A 149 4.18 16.07 -21.19
N MET A 150 3.74 14.94 -21.72
CA MET A 150 2.74 14.93 -22.78
C MET A 150 1.34 15.25 -22.26
N ALA A 151 1.00 14.81 -21.05
CA ALA A 151 -0.25 15.20 -20.40
C ALA A 151 -0.33 16.71 -20.18
N HIS A 152 0.75 17.33 -19.67
CA HIS A 152 0.85 18.79 -19.55
C HIS A 152 0.72 19.51 -20.92
N GLY A 153 1.36 18.95 -21.97
CA GLY A 153 1.21 19.48 -23.33
C GLY A 153 -0.22 19.43 -23.88
N MET A 154 -1.07 18.57 -23.32
CA MET A 154 -2.51 18.49 -23.61
C MET A 154 -3.38 19.31 -22.63
N GLY A 155 -2.78 20.06 -21.70
CA GLY A 155 -3.50 20.81 -20.66
C GLY A 155 -4.06 19.94 -19.53
N LEU A 156 -3.60 18.71 -19.38
CA LEU A 156 -4.02 17.79 -18.32
C LEU A 156 -3.10 17.90 -17.11
N ASN A 157 -3.66 17.95 -15.90
CA ASN A 157 -2.88 17.81 -14.68
C ASN A 157 -2.55 16.34 -14.39
N VAL A 158 -1.43 16.12 -13.69
CA VAL A 158 -0.96 14.79 -13.28
C VAL A 158 -0.82 14.73 -11.77
N VAL A 159 -1.53 13.79 -11.14
CA VAL A 159 -1.61 13.64 -9.69
C VAL A 159 -0.94 12.34 -9.26
N SER A 160 -0.19 12.39 -8.16
CA SER A 160 0.36 11.20 -7.50
C SER A 160 -0.51 10.83 -6.30
N LEU A 161 -1.10 9.63 -6.30
CA LEU A 161 -2.01 9.12 -5.27
C LEU A 161 -1.27 8.21 -4.28
N PRO A 162 -1.81 7.95 -3.08
CA PRO A 162 -1.15 7.14 -2.07
C PRO A 162 -0.79 5.72 -2.55
N HIS A 163 0.40 5.27 -2.16
CA HIS A 163 0.91 3.91 -2.39
C HIS A 163 0.93 3.05 -1.12
N GLY A 164 0.83 3.65 0.03
CA GLY A 164 0.88 2.96 1.32
C GLY A 164 0.85 3.91 2.51
N ASP A 165 0.44 3.37 3.65
CA ASP A 165 0.37 4.06 4.93
C ASP A 165 1.45 3.52 5.87
N SER A 166 2.71 3.81 5.60
CA SER A 166 3.79 3.45 6.51
C SER A 166 4.56 4.71 6.93
N PRO A 167 3.95 5.56 7.77
CA PRO A 167 4.54 6.85 8.13
C PRO A 167 5.91 6.71 8.79
N HIS A 168 6.13 5.63 9.55
CA HIS A 168 7.43 5.34 10.16
C HIS A 168 8.39 4.52 9.30
N ALA A 169 8.13 4.33 8.01
CA ALA A 169 9.07 3.62 7.14
C ALA A 169 10.48 4.24 7.18
N ASN A 170 10.58 5.53 7.50
CA ASN A 170 11.85 6.24 7.60
C ASN A 170 12.57 6.02 8.93
N HIS A 171 11.87 5.58 9.97
CA HIS A 171 12.44 5.25 11.29
C HIS A 171 12.80 3.77 11.38
N LEU A 172 12.52 2.99 10.33
CA LEU A 172 12.84 1.56 10.31
C LEU A 172 14.29 1.36 9.93
N ILE A 173 15.03 0.71 10.78
CA ILE A 173 16.36 0.23 10.50
C ILE A 173 16.22 -0.95 9.53
N ARG A 174 16.75 -0.80 8.32
CA ARG A 174 17.02 -1.95 7.46
C ARG A 174 18.23 -2.70 8.02
N ARG A 175 18.30 -4.01 7.76
CA ARG A 175 19.50 -4.78 8.09
C ARG A 175 20.73 -4.13 7.45
N GLY A 176 21.62 -3.59 8.29
CA GLY A 176 22.86 -2.93 7.89
C GLY A 176 22.72 -1.53 7.28
N GLU A 177 21.53 -0.92 7.27
CA GLU A 177 21.36 0.44 6.73
C GLU A 177 20.49 1.31 7.66
N TRP A 178 21.01 2.51 7.97
CA TRP A 178 20.25 3.62 8.47
C TRP A 178 19.77 4.48 7.32
N LYS A 179 18.47 4.69 7.17
CA LYS A 179 17.97 5.67 6.22
C LYS A 179 18.08 7.06 6.81
N LEU A 180 19.00 7.84 6.25
CA LEU A 180 19.09 9.26 6.53
C LEU A 180 17.88 10.01 5.93
N GLN A 181 17.42 11.04 6.62
CA GLN A 181 16.40 11.97 6.14
C GLN A 181 17.10 13.26 5.63
N PRO A 182 16.58 13.88 4.55
CA PRO A 182 15.48 13.44 3.68
C PRO A 182 15.91 12.31 2.73
N ASP A 183 15.02 11.34 2.50
CA ASP A 183 15.29 10.25 1.54
C ASP A 183 15.03 10.75 0.11
N SER A 184 16.11 10.90 -0.68
CA SER A 184 16.08 11.45 -2.04
C SER A 184 15.15 10.69 -3.02
N MET A 185 14.72 9.48 -2.67
CA MET A 185 13.78 8.73 -3.52
C MET A 185 12.44 9.47 -3.70
N TYR A 186 12.01 10.26 -2.71
CA TYR A 186 10.77 11.03 -2.76
C TYR A 186 10.86 12.28 -3.64
N SER A 187 12.05 12.67 -4.11
CA SER A 187 12.25 13.78 -5.05
C SER A 187 11.50 13.62 -6.37
N ALA A 188 11.12 12.39 -6.73
CA ALA A 188 10.28 12.14 -7.90
C ALA A 188 8.88 12.77 -7.78
N GLY A 189 8.43 13.12 -6.58
CA GLY A 189 7.18 13.82 -6.34
C GLY A 189 7.10 15.16 -7.10
N CYS A 190 8.22 15.84 -7.34
CA CYS A 190 8.26 17.12 -8.08
C CYS A 190 7.81 17.02 -9.55
N LEU A 191 7.67 15.81 -10.12
CA LEU A 191 7.12 15.60 -11.44
C LEU A 191 5.61 15.87 -11.51
N PHE A 192 4.90 15.76 -10.39
CA PHE A 192 3.45 15.80 -10.31
C PHE A 192 2.96 17.19 -9.88
N ASP A 193 1.81 17.60 -10.38
CA ASP A 193 1.16 18.86 -9.96
C ASP A 193 0.71 18.79 -8.52
N LYS A 194 0.24 17.61 -8.11
CA LYS A 194 -0.14 17.29 -6.74
C LYS A 194 0.40 15.92 -6.32
N VAL A 195 0.90 15.83 -5.10
CA VAL A 195 1.15 14.57 -4.40
C VAL A 195 0.15 14.47 -3.26
N VAL A 196 -0.64 13.41 -3.27
CA VAL A 196 -1.65 13.16 -2.25
C VAL A 196 -1.12 12.15 -1.25
N VAL A 197 -1.26 12.45 0.02
CA VAL A 197 -0.80 11.62 1.14
C VAL A 197 -1.94 11.39 2.13
N PRO A 198 -1.93 10.24 2.85
CA PRO A 198 -3.01 9.94 3.79
C PRO A 198 -2.96 10.78 5.06
N ASN A 199 -1.79 11.17 5.52
CA ASN A 199 -1.62 11.90 6.77
C ASN A 199 -0.36 12.77 6.77
N GLU A 200 -0.25 13.59 7.78
CA GLU A 200 0.84 14.54 7.95
C GLU A 200 2.21 13.87 8.11
N LEU A 201 2.27 12.72 8.77
CA LEU A 201 3.51 11.95 8.89
C LEU A 201 4.05 11.48 7.54
N CYS A 202 3.16 11.24 6.57
CA CYS A 202 3.55 10.95 5.20
C CYS A 202 3.96 12.21 4.43
N ALA A 203 3.33 13.37 4.68
CA ALA A 203 3.64 14.64 4.02
C ALA A 203 5.08 15.09 4.27
N VAL A 204 5.58 14.91 5.48
CA VAL A 204 6.97 15.25 5.89
C VAL A 204 8.02 14.68 4.92
N ARG A 205 7.76 13.54 4.28
CA ARG A 205 8.71 12.90 3.33
C ARG A 205 8.88 13.66 2.04
N PHE A 206 7.85 14.39 1.62
CA PHE A 206 7.80 15.10 0.34
C PHE A 206 8.19 16.58 0.49
N ARG A 207 7.97 17.19 1.66
CA ARG A 207 8.27 18.60 1.91
C ARG A 207 9.67 19.07 1.53
N PRO A 208 10.75 18.29 1.73
CA PRO A 208 12.09 18.70 1.31
C PRO A 208 12.27 18.85 -0.21
N PHE A 209 11.34 18.31 -1.00
CA PHE A 209 11.48 18.20 -2.46
C PHE A 209 10.41 18.94 -3.23
N MET A 210 9.34 19.39 -2.56
CA MET A 210 8.16 19.97 -3.21
C MET A 210 7.68 21.20 -2.45
N HIS A 211 6.97 22.06 -3.18
CA HIS A 211 6.27 23.17 -2.57
C HIS A 211 5.08 22.67 -1.74
N GLU A 212 4.82 23.23 -0.57
CA GLU A 212 3.74 22.84 0.34
C GLU A 212 2.37 22.78 -0.37
N LYS A 213 2.08 23.77 -1.23
CA LYS A 213 0.83 23.82 -2.01
C LYS A 213 0.64 22.63 -2.96
N SER A 214 1.70 21.89 -3.29
CA SER A 214 1.63 20.71 -4.16
C SER A 214 1.41 19.43 -3.37
N ILE A 215 1.40 19.47 -2.03
CA ILE A 215 1.13 18.32 -1.16
C ILE A 215 -0.30 18.46 -0.63
N ALA A 216 -1.09 17.40 -0.76
CA ALA A 216 -2.47 17.36 -0.24
C ALA A 216 -2.61 16.21 0.76
N VAL A 217 -3.01 16.53 1.99
CA VAL A 217 -3.29 15.53 3.04
C VAL A 217 -4.79 15.26 3.04
N LEU A 218 -5.22 14.06 2.61
CA LEU A 218 -6.63 13.75 2.39
C LEU A 218 -7.18 12.56 3.19
N GLY A 219 -6.38 11.92 4.02
CA GLY A 219 -6.76 10.70 4.73
C GLY A 219 -6.42 9.43 3.96
N SER A 220 -6.60 8.31 4.61
CA SER A 220 -6.34 6.99 4.03
C SER A 220 -7.54 6.45 3.28
N PRO A 221 -7.51 6.35 1.96
CA PRO A 221 -8.62 5.79 1.19
C PRO A 221 -8.81 4.30 1.46
N ARG A 222 -7.74 3.60 1.89
CA ARG A 222 -7.76 2.18 2.21
C ARG A 222 -8.44 1.86 3.53
N PHE A 223 -8.25 2.72 4.55
CA PHE A 223 -8.65 2.42 5.93
C PHE A 223 -9.85 3.25 6.40
N CYS A 224 -10.45 4.09 5.53
CA CYS A 224 -11.68 4.78 5.85
C CYS A 224 -12.86 3.79 5.97
N THR A 225 -13.79 4.07 6.85
CA THR A 225 -14.93 3.21 7.17
C THR A 225 -15.74 2.84 5.93
N GLU A 226 -16.05 3.81 5.07
CA GLU A 226 -16.83 3.58 3.84
C GLU A 226 -16.21 2.47 2.95
N TRP A 227 -14.88 2.50 2.78
CA TRP A 227 -14.21 1.47 1.98
C TRP A 227 -14.10 0.13 2.70
N LEU A 228 -13.85 0.12 4.00
CA LEU A 228 -13.78 -1.12 4.77
C LEU A 228 -15.12 -1.87 4.74
N ASP A 229 -16.24 -1.19 4.88
CA ASP A 229 -17.58 -1.77 4.76
C ASP A 229 -17.84 -2.34 3.36
N LYS A 230 -17.36 -1.66 2.33
CA LYS A 230 -17.42 -2.15 0.95
C LYS A 230 -16.55 -3.37 0.75
N LEU A 231 -15.33 -3.33 1.28
CA LEU A 231 -14.33 -4.38 1.14
C LEU A 231 -14.80 -5.71 1.73
N VAL A 232 -15.44 -5.68 2.89
CA VAL A 232 -16.06 -6.87 3.53
C VAL A 232 -17.03 -7.57 2.58
N LYS A 233 -17.83 -6.79 1.82
CA LYS A 233 -18.81 -7.32 0.87
C LYS A 233 -18.19 -7.83 -0.45
N LEU A 234 -17.01 -7.37 -0.79
CA LEU A 234 -16.29 -7.74 -2.02
C LEU A 234 -15.43 -8.98 -1.88
N GLN A 235 -15.06 -9.32 -0.64
CA GLN A 235 -14.16 -10.44 -0.39
C GLN A 235 -14.78 -11.77 -0.78
N PRO A 236 -13.95 -12.71 -1.29
CA PRO A 236 -14.38 -14.10 -1.39
C PRO A 236 -14.69 -14.66 -0.01
N PRO A 237 -15.54 -15.68 0.09
CA PRO A 237 -15.84 -16.36 1.35
C PRO A 237 -14.53 -16.76 2.08
N SER A 238 -14.48 -16.49 3.38
CA SER A 238 -13.32 -16.86 4.19
C SER A 238 -13.30 -18.37 4.42
N PRO A 239 -12.16 -19.06 4.20
CA PRO A 239 -12.00 -20.44 4.59
C PRO A 239 -11.78 -20.60 6.11
N LEU A 240 -11.63 -19.50 6.85
CA LEU A 240 -11.37 -19.54 8.28
C LEU A 240 -12.65 -19.80 9.07
N VAL A 241 -12.63 -20.87 9.88
CA VAL A 241 -13.73 -21.19 10.78
C VAL A 241 -13.52 -20.47 12.11
N ARG A 242 -14.55 -19.88 12.64
CA ARG A 242 -14.52 -19.18 13.92
C ARG A 242 -14.99 -20.12 15.04
N SER A 243 -14.08 -20.50 15.94
CA SER A 243 -14.45 -21.19 17.18
C SER A 243 -14.96 -20.17 18.21
N PRO A 244 -16.15 -20.29 18.78
CA PRO A 244 -16.68 -19.30 19.72
C PRO A 244 -15.97 -19.26 21.08
N SER A 245 -15.28 -20.34 21.44
CA SER A 245 -14.71 -20.53 22.80
C SER A 245 -13.25 -20.08 22.95
N ARG A 246 -12.61 -19.53 21.91
CA ARG A 246 -11.21 -19.14 21.94
C ARG A 246 -11.01 -17.69 21.54
N LEU A 247 -10.08 -17.01 22.22
CA LEU A 247 -9.57 -15.72 21.80
C LEU A 247 -8.73 -15.89 20.52
N LYS A 248 -9.08 -15.16 19.47
CA LYS A 248 -8.46 -15.26 18.15
C LYS A 248 -7.47 -14.14 17.94
N LEU A 249 -6.19 -14.51 17.90
CA LEU A 249 -5.08 -13.60 17.70
C LEU A 249 -4.50 -13.74 16.31
N VAL A 250 -4.38 -12.64 15.57
CA VAL A 250 -3.61 -12.58 14.32
C VAL A 250 -2.31 -11.82 14.52
N ILE A 251 -1.20 -12.40 14.07
CA ILE A 251 0.12 -11.77 14.06
C ILE A 251 0.51 -11.48 12.62
N PHE A 252 0.61 -10.20 12.24
CA PHE A 252 1.08 -9.80 10.92
C PHE A 252 2.60 -9.62 10.93
N LEU A 253 3.29 -10.50 10.20
CA LEU A 253 4.74 -10.42 10.10
C LEU A 253 5.19 -9.34 9.13
N ARG A 254 6.29 -8.70 9.47
CA ARG A 254 6.95 -7.72 8.62
C ARG A 254 7.71 -8.36 7.47
N LYS A 255 8.06 -7.51 6.48
CA LYS A 255 9.03 -7.86 5.46
C LYS A 255 10.38 -8.18 6.09
N SER A 256 11.03 -9.24 5.62
CA SER A 256 12.30 -9.74 6.16
C SER A 256 13.49 -8.76 6.05
N ASP A 257 13.36 -7.72 5.22
CA ASP A 257 14.38 -6.67 5.07
C ASP A 257 14.48 -5.74 6.30
N PHE A 258 13.47 -5.75 7.15
CA PHE A 258 13.45 -4.96 8.38
C PHE A 258 13.97 -5.79 9.56
N THR A 259 14.69 -5.14 10.46
CA THR A 259 15.20 -5.81 11.64
C THR A 259 14.05 -6.25 12.53
N THR A 260 13.90 -7.55 12.67
CA THR A 260 12.95 -8.23 13.57
C THR A 260 13.72 -9.21 14.41
N PHE A 261 13.44 -9.26 15.70
CA PHE A 261 14.09 -10.16 16.66
C PHE A 261 13.35 -11.51 16.63
N TRP A 262 13.64 -12.31 15.61
CA TRP A 262 12.89 -13.51 15.27
C TRP A 262 12.86 -14.59 16.36
N GLU A 263 13.93 -14.70 17.15
CA GLU A 263 13.98 -15.61 18.29
C GLU A 263 12.96 -15.19 19.34
N GLU A 264 12.91 -13.89 19.66
CA GLU A 264 11.95 -13.33 20.59
C GLU A 264 10.51 -13.47 20.09
N VAL A 265 10.26 -13.24 18.80
CA VAL A 265 8.95 -13.50 18.18
C VAL A 265 8.54 -14.96 18.38
N GLY A 266 9.48 -15.88 18.21
CA GLY A 266 9.25 -17.32 18.44
C GLY A 266 8.86 -17.65 19.87
N GLU A 267 9.57 -17.09 20.83
CA GLU A 267 9.31 -17.29 22.26
C GLU A 267 7.94 -16.71 22.68
N VAL A 268 7.60 -15.52 22.16
CA VAL A 268 6.29 -14.89 22.41
C VAL A 268 5.16 -15.76 21.85
N VAL A 269 5.30 -16.27 20.63
CA VAL A 269 4.29 -17.17 20.04
C VAL A 269 4.11 -18.42 20.88
N GLN A 270 5.19 -19.04 21.37
CA GLN A 270 5.11 -20.21 22.23
C GLN A 270 4.43 -19.89 23.57
N MET A 271 4.78 -18.77 24.18
CA MET A 271 4.17 -18.33 25.44
C MET A 271 2.66 -18.08 25.29
N ILE A 272 2.24 -17.41 24.23
CA ILE A 272 0.80 -17.19 23.97
C ILE A 272 0.10 -18.50 23.65
N ALA A 273 0.74 -19.40 22.92
CA ALA A 273 0.16 -20.71 22.57
C ALA A 273 0.01 -21.65 23.79
N ALA A 274 0.67 -21.35 24.91
CA ALA A 274 0.45 -22.08 26.16
C ALA A 274 -0.91 -21.79 26.79
N PHE A 275 -1.64 -20.74 26.38
CA PHE A 275 -3.03 -20.52 26.77
C PHE A 275 -3.96 -21.40 25.91
N PRO A 276 -4.65 -22.42 26.46
CA PRO A 276 -5.51 -23.32 25.68
C PRO A 276 -6.71 -22.60 25.03
N SER A 277 -7.10 -21.47 25.62
CA SER A 277 -8.21 -20.61 25.17
C SER A 277 -7.80 -19.63 24.07
N VAL A 278 -6.57 -19.67 23.56
CA VAL A 278 -6.11 -18.79 22.47
C VAL A 278 -5.89 -19.59 21.20
N GLU A 279 -6.28 -19.04 20.08
CA GLU A 279 -5.98 -19.52 18.73
C GLU A 279 -5.18 -18.47 17.98
N ILE A 280 -4.05 -18.86 17.39
CA ILE A 280 -3.10 -17.94 16.78
C ILE A 280 -3.03 -18.21 15.28
N ILE A 281 -3.23 -17.15 14.48
CA ILE A 281 -2.89 -17.16 13.06
C ILE A 281 -1.70 -16.22 12.82
N ILE A 282 -0.65 -16.75 12.20
CA ILE A 282 0.49 -15.97 11.74
C ILE A 282 0.30 -15.70 10.25
N LYS A 283 0.23 -14.42 9.87
CA LYS A 283 0.17 -13.98 8.47
C LYS A 283 1.54 -13.48 8.04
N PRO A 284 2.24 -14.24 7.20
CA PRO A 284 3.50 -13.81 6.63
C PRO A 284 3.33 -12.62 5.70
N HIS A 285 4.39 -11.83 5.56
CA HIS A 285 4.41 -10.78 4.56
C HIS A 285 4.50 -11.38 3.14
N THR A 286 3.69 -10.89 2.21
CA THR A 286 3.57 -11.39 0.82
C THR A 286 4.88 -11.40 0.03
N ARG A 287 5.87 -10.58 0.42
CA ARG A 287 7.20 -10.54 -0.22
C ARG A 287 8.16 -11.64 0.26
N GLY A 288 7.71 -12.56 1.12
CA GLY A 288 8.48 -13.71 1.59
C GLY A 288 9.59 -13.37 2.59
N GLY A 289 10.59 -14.27 2.71
CA GLY A 289 11.76 -14.09 3.58
C GLY A 289 11.54 -14.46 5.06
N TRP A 290 10.35 -14.79 5.47
CA TRP A 290 9.96 -15.14 6.84
C TRP A 290 10.17 -16.62 7.20
N ARG A 291 10.21 -17.52 6.20
CA ARG A 291 10.21 -18.97 6.46
C ARG A 291 11.41 -19.40 7.28
N GLN A 292 12.63 -19.10 6.85
CA GLN A 292 13.83 -19.52 7.57
C GLN A 292 13.92 -18.99 9.00
N PRO A 293 13.72 -17.69 9.27
CA PRO A 293 13.78 -17.19 10.65
C PRO A 293 12.74 -17.83 11.58
N LEU A 294 11.49 -17.95 11.12
CA LEU A 294 10.40 -18.48 11.95
C LEU A 294 10.47 -19.99 12.10
N THR A 295 10.88 -20.72 11.06
CA THR A 295 10.93 -22.19 11.06
C THR A 295 12.20 -22.77 11.70
N ARG A 296 13.22 -21.95 11.99
CA ARG A 296 14.35 -22.38 12.85
C ARG A 296 13.87 -22.85 14.20
N ASN A 297 12.77 -22.28 14.70
CA ASN A 297 12.05 -22.80 15.84
C ASN A 297 10.94 -23.77 15.38
N ALA A 298 11.33 -25.02 15.06
CA ALA A 298 10.42 -26.05 14.60
C ALA A 298 9.29 -26.37 15.61
N ALA A 299 9.44 -25.96 16.87
CA ALA A 299 8.43 -26.13 17.91
C ALA A 299 7.15 -25.35 17.56
N ILE A 300 7.25 -24.14 17.00
CA ILE A 300 6.09 -23.30 16.64
C ILE A 300 5.17 -24.02 15.64
N LEU A 301 5.74 -24.74 14.67
CA LEU A 301 4.98 -25.45 13.64
C LEU A 301 4.21 -26.67 14.18
N ARG A 302 4.50 -27.10 15.42
CA ARG A 302 3.88 -28.25 16.07
C ARG A 302 2.84 -27.87 17.12
N LEU A 303 2.67 -26.57 17.39
CA LEU A 303 1.70 -26.08 18.37
C LEU A 303 0.26 -26.24 17.80
N PRO A 304 -0.63 -26.94 18.52
CA PRO A 304 -1.94 -27.32 17.98
C PRO A 304 -2.89 -26.15 17.75
N ASN A 305 -2.62 -25.03 18.39
CA ASN A 305 -3.42 -23.78 18.31
C ASN A 305 -2.72 -22.67 17.53
N VAL A 306 -1.66 -22.98 16.77
CA VAL A 306 -0.95 -22.04 15.92
C VAL A 306 -1.04 -22.48 14.46
N SER A 307 -1.44 -21.57 13.59
CA SER A 307 -1.53 -21.76 12.15
C SER A 307 -0.76 -20.69 11.41
N ILE A 308 -0.07 -21.08 10.33
CA ILE A 308 0.57 -20.11 9.40
C ILE A 308 -0.24 -20.15 8.11
N VAL A 309 -0.85 -19.02 7.75
CA VAL A 309 -1.72 -18.95 6.58
C VAL A 309 -0.98 -18.59 5.31
N ALA A 310 -1.47 -19.09 4.20
CA ALA A 310 -0.92 -18.82 2.88
C ALA A 310 -1.28 -17.43 2.34
N ASP A 311 -0.74 -17.06 1.18
CA ASP A 311 -0.92 -15.72 0.57
C ASP A 311 -2.33 -15.49 0.01
N ASP A 312 -3.11 -16.54 -0.21
CA ASP A 312 -4.49 -16.51 -0.70
C ASP A 312 -5.53 -16.03 0.32
N ILE A 313 -5.16 -16.02 1.61
CA ILE A 313 -6.02 -15.44 2.66
C ILE A 313 -5.71 -13.96 2.82
N HIS A 314 -6.68 -13.11 2.49
CA HIS A 314 -6.53 -11.66 2.53
C HIS A 314 -6.57 -11.10 3.97
N SER A 315 -5.90 -9.95 4.17
CA SER A 315 -5.85 -9.27 5.49
C SER A 315 -7.24 -9.01 6.06
N ALA A 316 -8.17 -8.57 5.24
CA ALA A 316 -9.51 -8.27 5.67
C ALA A 316 -10.31 -9.52 6.12
N GLN A 317 -10.04 -10.71 5.53
CA GLN A 317 -10.61 -11.98 6.04
C GLN A 317 -10.05 -12.33 7.42
N LEU A 318 -8.75 -12.08 7.62
CA LEU A 318 -8.10 -12.25 8.92
C LEU A 318 -8.61 -11.24 9.95
N MET A 319 -8.83 -9.99 9.55
CA MET A 319 -9.44 -8.97 10.41
C MET A 319 -10.85 -9.38 10.87
N ASN A 320 -11.66 -9.94 9.98
CA ASN A 320 -12.99 -10.44 10.34
C ASN A 320 -12.93 -11.65 11.29
N TRP A 321 -11.93 -12.51 11.12
CA TRP A 321 -11.74 -13.67 11.98
C TRP A 321 -11.18 -13.29 13.35
N ALA A 322 -10.26 -12.34 13.45
CA ALA A 322 -9.54 -11.97 14.67
C ALA A 322 -10.42 -11.27 15.69
N ASP A 323 -10.18 -11.53 16.97
CA ASP A 323 -10.63 -10.71 18.10
C ASP A 323 -9.55 -9.68 18.47
N VAL A 324 -8.26 -10.03 18.31
CA VAL A 324 -7.09 -9.24 18.67
C VAL A 324 -6.05 -9.33 17.57
N VAL A 325 -5.31 -8.25 17.34
CA VAL A 325 -4.23 -8.20 16.35
C VAL A 325 -2.91 -7.80 17.01
N MET A 326 -1.84 -8.54 16.75
CA MET A 326 -0.50 -8.16 17.18
C MET A 326 0.23 -7.44 16.04
N ASP A 327 0.70 -6.24 16.35
CA ASP A 327 1.43 -5.36 15.44
C ASP A 327 2.96 -5.50 15.59
N LEU A 328 3.63 -5.70 14.45
CA LEU A 328 5.07 -5.56 14.33
C LEU A 328 5.40 -4.35 13.43
N ALA A 329 4.75 -3.22 13.65
CA ALA A 329 4.81 -1.98 12.89
C ALA A 329 4.42 -2.16 11.41
N THR A 330 3.24 -2.70 11.16
CA THR A 330 2.63 -2.82 9.83
C THR A 330 1.38 -1.97 9.72
N SER A 331 1.19 -1.24 8.63
CA SER A 331 0.00 -0.39 8.46
C SER A 331 -1.31 -1.17 8.34
N VAL A 332 -1.26 -2.48 8.11
CA VAL A 332 -2.48 -3.31 8.02
C VAL A 332 -3.30 -3.30 9.31
N VAL A 333 -2.65 -3.06 10.45
CA VAL A 333 -3.34 -2.99 11.76
C VAL A 333 -4.21 -1.74 11.92
N PHE A 334 -4.06 -0.74 11.06
CA PHE A 334 -4.96 0.43 11.04
C PHE A 334 -6.41 0.02 10.76
N GLU A 335 -6.61 -1.04 9.98
CA GLU A 335 -7.92 -1.66 9.77
C GLU A 335 -8.53 -2.17 11.08
N ALA A 336 -7.71 -2.78 11.95
CA ALA A 336 -8.15 -3.24 13.28
C ALA A 336 -8.53 -2.07 14.19
N VAL A 337 -7.71 -1.01 14.23
CA VAL A 337 -8.01 0.21 15.01
C VAL A 337 -9.30 0.86 14.55
N THR A 338 -9.52 0.98 13.22
CA THR A 338 -10.75 1.52 12.66
C THR A 338 -11.96 0.69 13.06
N ALA A 339 -11.83 -0.64 13.03
CA ALA A 339 -12.87 -1.57 13.47
C ALA A 339 -13.05 -1.68 15.01
N GLY A 340 -12.28 -0.94 15.80
CA GLY A 340 -12.33 -1.00 17.27
C GLY A 340 -11.75 -2.27 17.89
N LYS A 341 -11.01 -3.09 17.11
CA LYS A 341 -10.39 -4.31 17.62
C LYS A 341 -9.07 -4.01 18.32
N PRO A 342 -8.77 -4.64 19.47
CA PRO A 342 -7.50 -4.50 20.17
C PRO A 342 -6.29 -4.73 19.27
N VAL A 343 -5.34 -3.79 19.29
CA VAL A 343 -4.03 -3.91 18.66
C VAL A 343 -2.96 -3.97 19.74
N LEU A 344 -2.20 -5.03 19.78
CA LEU A 344 -1.06 -5.21 20.66
C LEU A 344 0.21 -4.77 19.94
N ALA A 345 0.73 -3.59 20.25
CA ALA A 345 1.91 -3.02 19.63
C ALA A 345 3.19 -3.53 20.33
N ALA A 346 3.75 -4.60 19.77
CA ALA A 346 4.91 -5.29 20.34
C ALA A 346 6.23 -4.69 19.81
N ASP A 347 6.48 -3.40 20.08
CA ASP A 347 7.61 -2.64 19.54
C ASP A 347 8.97 -3.20 19.96
N TYR A 348 9.07 -3.91 21.09
CA TYR A 348 10.31 -4.56 21.50
C TYR A 348 10.71 -5.76 20.63
N LEU A 349 9.82 -6.26 19.77
CA LEU A 349 10.11 -7.38 18.85
C LEU A 349 10.79 -6.94 17.54
N HIS A 350 10.99 -5.63 17.36
CA HIS A 350 11.62 -5.11 16.12
C HIS A 350 12.34 -3.79 16.36
N ALA A 351 13.28 -3.46 15.47
CA ALA A 351 13.92 -2.15 15.46
C ALA A 351 13.06 -1.13 14.72
N GLY A 352 12.20 -0.48 15.41
CA GLY A 352 11.29 0.55 14.91
C GLY A 352 10.27 0.91 15.97
N ARG A 353 9.39 1.86 15.66
CA ARG A 353 8.30 2.26 16.53
C ARG A 353 6.98 2.20 15.76
N SER A 354 5.95 1.70 16.39
CA SER A 354 4.60 1.65 15.84
C SER A 354 3.93 3.02 15.97
N VAL A 355 3.27 3.47 14.90
CA VAL A 355 2.38 4.64 14.96
C VAL A 355 1.25 4.40 15.96
N VAL A 356 0.78 3.16 16.05
CA VAL A 356 -0.28 2.77 16.98
C VAL A 356 0.15 3.03 18.42
N ALA A 357 1.33 2.57 18.84
CA ALA A 357 1.86 2.80 20.19
C ALA A 357 2.13 4.29 20.48
N GLU A 358 2.50 5.07 19.45
CA GLU A 358 2.76 6.50 19.61
C GLU A 358 1.47 7.28 19.91
N TYR A 359 0.37 6.92 19.27
CA TYR A 359 -0.93 7.57 19.45
C TYR A 359 -1.72 6.98 20.61
N MET A 360 -1.58 5.69 20.88
CA MET A 360 -2.34 4.91 21.85
C MET A 360 -1.37 4.14 22.77
N PRO A 361 -0.76 4.81 23.76
CA PRO A 361 0.25 4.19 24.66
C PRO A 361 -0.23 2.94 25.39
N GLU A 362 -1.53 2.81 25.61
CA GLU A 362 -2.17 1.64 26.21
C GLU A 362 -2.01 0.36 25.38
N THR A 363 -1.66 0.49 24.09
CA THR A 363 -1.42 -0.64 23.20
C THR A 363 -0.01 -1.19 23.28
N GLU A 364 0.93 -0.40 23.82
CA GLU A 364 2.36 -0.72 23.82
C GLU A 364 2.67 -1.91 24.74
N LEU A 365 3.41 -2.85 24.19
CA LEU A 365 4.00 -3.97 24.93
C LEU A 365 5.52 -3.84 24.90
N ARG A 366 6.17 -3.90 26.06
CA ARG A 366 7.60 -3.63 26.24
C ARG A 366 8.44 -4.86 26.50
N CYS A 367 7.79 -5.95 26.92
CA CYS A 367 8.43 -7.22 27.25
C CYS A 367 7.43 -8.38 27.20
N ARG A 368 7.92 -9.59 27.40
CA ARG A 368 7.08 -10.80 27.46
C ARG A 368 6.02 -10.75 28.55
N ASP A 369 6.37 -10.20 29.71
CA ASP A 369 5.44 -10.10 30.84
C ASP A 369 4.23 -9.23 30.49
N ASP A 370 4.45 -8.13 29.75
CA ASP A 370 3.35 -7.29 29.29
C ASP A 370 2.45 -8.05 28.32
N VAL A 371 3.04 -8.84 27.40
CA VAL A 371 2.27 -9.71 26.49
C VAL A 371 1.43 -10.71 27.28
N TYR A 372 2.07 -11.42 28.23
CA TYR A 372 1.39 -12.41 29.06
C TYR A 372 0.18 -11.80 29.79
N LYS A 373 0.42 -10.72 30.53
CA LYS A 373 -0.62 -10.02 31.31
C LYS A 373 -1.75 -9.52 30.41
N ARG A 374 -1.42 -8.96 29.25
CA ARG A 374 -2.42 -8.43 28.32
C ARG A 374 -3.27 -9.54 27.70
N ILE A 375 -2.68 -10.68 27.35
CA ILE A 375 -3.42 -11.84 26.84
C ILE A 375 -4.33 -12.43 27.91
N ASP A 376 -3.84 -12.57 29.15
CA ASP A 376 -4.63 -13.05 30.29
C ASP A 376 -5.81 -12.11 30.61
N GLU A 377 -5.58 -10.81 30.58
CA GLU A 377 -6.61 -9.78 30.73
C GLU A 377 -7.68 -9.90 29.63
N LEU A 378 -7.28 -10.02 28.36
CA LEU A 378 -8.23 -10.14 27.24
C LEU A 378 -9.06 -11.43 27.27
N ILE A 379 -8.50 -12.50 27.82
CA ILE A 379 -9.22 -13.77 28.03
C ILE A 379 -10.28 -13.60 29.15
N THR A 380 -9.94 -12.89 30.22
CA THR A 380 -10.77 -12.77 31.43
C THR A 380 -11.83 -11.67 31.31
N THR A 381 -11.47 -10.51 30.77
CA THR A 381 -12.34 -9.32 30.71
C THR A 381 -12.97 -9.08 29.34
N GLY A 382 -12.44 -9.75 28.28
CA GLY A 382 -12.86 -9.53 26.90
C GLY A 382 -12.22 -8.28 26.28
N CYS A 383 -12.62 -7.97 25.04
CA CYS A 383 -12.00 -6.96 24.19
C CYS A 383 -12.69 -5.58 24.22
N GLY A 384 -13.82 -5.45 24.94
CA GLY A 384 -14.74 -4.33 24.75
C GLY A 384 -14.27 -2.96 25.28
N SER A 385 -13.30 -2.90 26.19
CA SER A 385 -12.81 -1.66 26.83
C SER A 385 -11.31 -1.48 26.68
N PHE A 386 -10.77 -1.90 25.54
CA PHE A 386 -9.32 -1.97 25.34
C PHE A 386 -8.67 -0.59 25.17
N TYR A 387 -9.31 0.31 24.39
CA TYR A 387 -8.76 1.62 24.06
C TYR A 387 -9.19 2.72 25.04
N ASP A 388 -8.31 3.69 25.32
CA ASP A 388 -8.76 5.04 25.67
C ASP A 388 -9.36 5.65 24.38
N GLU A 389 -10.66 5.87 24.39
CA GLU A 389 -11.39 6.33 23.18
C GLU A 389 -10.91 7.71 22.71
N ARG A 390 -10.37 8.56 23.58
CA ARG A 390 -9.77 9.84 23.18
C ARG A 390 -8.51 9.63 22.34
N HIS A 391 -7.66 8.68 22.72
CA HIS A 391 -6.46 8.33 21.97
C HIS A 391 -6.83 7.71 20.62
N ARG A 392 -7.80 6.80 20.61
CA ARG A 392 -8.29 6.17 19.39
C ARG A 392 -8.89 7.18 18.43
N GLN A 393 -9.75 8.09 18.92
CA GLN A 393 -10.35 9.15 18.09
C GLN A 393 -9.28 10.10 17.53
N ARG A 394 -8.27 10.45 18.32
CA ARG A 394 -7.14 11.22 17.82
C ARG A 394 -6.40 10.49 16.70
N PHE A 395 -6.13 9.19 16.85
CA PHE A 395 -5.52 8.37 15.82
C PHE A 395 -6.38 8.35 14.55
N LEU A 396 -7.66 8.09 14.67
CA LEU A 396 -8.58 8.06 13.53
C LEU A 396 -8.58 9.42 12.80
N LYS A 397 -8.69 10.51 13.53
CA LYS A 397 -8.70 11.85 12.96
C LYS A 397 -7.40 12.19 12.24
N GLU A 398 -6.24 12.00 12.87
CA GLU A 398 -4.96 12.46 12.34
C GLU A 398 -4.35 11.49 11.33
N ILE A 399 -4.48 10.17 11.55
CA ILE A 399 -3.83 9.14 10.73
C ILE A 399 -4.75 8.63 9.63
N ILE A 400 -6.01 8.33 9.96
CA ILE A 400 -6.96 7.76 8.99
C ILE A 400 -7.65 8.86 8.20
N HIS A 401 -8.15 9.92 8.86
CA HIS A 401 -8.89 10.98 8.18
C HIS A 401 -7.98 12.14 7.74
N GLY A 402 -6.66 12.11 8.04
CA GLY A 402 -5.70 13.12 7.61
C GLY A 402 -5.98 14.51 8.17
N GLY A 403 -6.51 14.61 9.39
CA GLY A 403 -6.87 15.85 10.06
C GLY A 403 -8.20 16.48 9.62
N GLY A 404 -8.87 15.90 8.61
CA GLY A 404 -10.17 16.36 8.09
C GLY A 404 -11.35 15.54 8.61
N ASP A 405 -12.46 15.61 7.86
CA ASP A 405 -13.68 14.88 8.13
C ASP A 405 -13.57 13.39 7.74
N GLU A 406 -14.56 12.58 8.13
CA GLU A 406 -14.62 11.14 7.82
C GLU A 406 -14.81 10.85 6.33
N ASP A 407 -15.34 11.79 5.53
CA ASP A 407 -15.59 11.65 4.10
C ASP A 407 -14.32 11.66 3.24
N VAL A 408 -13.40 10.78 3.59
CA VAL A 408 -12.08 10.67 2.95
C VAL A 408 -12.21 10.54 1.43
N LEU A 409 -13.06 9.64 0.94
CA LEU A 409 -13.15 9.33 -0.49
C LEU A 409 -13.71 10.51 -1.30
N LEU A 410 -14.66 11.28 -0.75
CA LEU A 410 -15.18 12.49 -1.40
C LEU A 410 -14.10 13.56 -1.53
N ARG A 411 -13.20 13.71 -0.56
CA ARG A 411 -12.07 14.65 -0.66
C ARG A 411 -11.12 14.29 -1.81
N TYR A 412 -10.91 13.00 -2.07
CA TYR A 412 -10.15 12.55 -3.25
C TYR A 412 -10.88 12.90 -4.55
N VAL A 413 -12.19 12.67 -4.60
CA VAL A 413 -13.00 13.06 -5.78
C VAL A 413 -12.91 14.57 -6.03
N ALA A 414 -13.11 15.38 -5.00
CA ALA A 414 -13.04 16.84 -5.12
C ALA A 414 -11.65 17.33 -5.62
N LEU A 415 -10.56 16.72 -5.11
CA LEU A 415 -9.22 17.04 -5.60
C LEU A 415 -9.04 16.65 -7.07
N LEU A 416 -9.51 15.48 -7.49
CA LEU A 416 -9.42 15.02 -8.87
C LEU A 416 -10.29 15.90 -9.79
N GLU A 417 -11.49 16.30 -9.36
CA GLU A 417 -12.36 17.24 -10.11
C GLU A 417 -11.68 18.60 -10.30
N ALA A 418 -11.09 19.13 -9.22
CA ALA A 418 -10.31 20.38 -9.31
C ALA A 418 -9.11 20.24 -10.26
N SER A 419 -8.47 19.05 -10.27
CA SER A 419 -7.36 18.74 -11.16
C SER A 419 -7.80 18.49 -12.62
N CYS A 420 -9.08 18.31 -12.90
CA CYS A 420 -9.59 18.25 -14.28
C CYS A 420 -9.69 19.63 -14.94
N GLN A 421 -9.49 20.73 -14.22
CA GLN A 421 -9.36 22.05 -14.84
C GLN A 421 -8.05 22.12 -15.64
N PRO A 422 -8.01 22.94 -16.72
CA PRO A 422 -6.81 23.04 -17.53
C PRO A 422 -5.58 23.38 -16.69
N HIS A 423 -4.48 22.75 -17.01
CA HIS A 423 -3.19 23.07 -16.40
C HIS A 423 -2.82 24.51 -16.71
N GLU A 424 -2.72 25.36 -15.69
CA GLU A 424 -2.17 26.70 -15.88
C GLU A 424 -0.68 26.56 -16.22
N VAL A 425 -0.33 26.88 -17.46
CA VAL A 425 1.09 26.94 -17.85
C VAL A 425 1.77 27.95 -16.95
N ARG A 426 2.54 27.46 -15.98
CA ARG A 426 3.40 28.34 -15.17
C ARG A 426 4.42 28.97 -16.10
N GLN A 427 4.21 30.27 -16.36
CA GLN A 427 5.17 31.12 -17.06
C GLN A 427 6.45 31.29 -16.24
#